data_b7c28463d2c5b027d4fe98bba20e759d
#
_entry.id   b7c28463d2c5b027d4fe98bba20e759d
#
_cell.length_a   1.000
_cell.length_b   1.000
_cell.length_c   1.000
_cell.angle_alpha   90.00
_cell.angle_beta   90.00
_cell.angle_gamma   90.00
#
_symmetry.space_group_name_H-M   'P 1'
#
loop_
_entity.id
_entity.type
_entity.pdbx_description
1 polymer ?
#
loop_
_entity_poly.entity_id
_entity_poly.type
_entity_poly.pdbx_seq_one_letter_code
_entity_poly.pdbx_strand_id
1 'polypeptide(L)'
;MKFASKLLNKLKCLTMIVLVSTVVSCDSWLDLGSEDRIMENTLFSSQAGFMTALNGVYIELLSSNLYGGTLSYKTFDILAQYYDCDKDEQTWQKLSTFDQTAKKGQVAGLWSKAYTLLVNVNTIIEACDERKDVLNSEYYHVLKGEALALRGLLHFEVFKVFGPIYSVDPETECMPYSESSDLKVRPLLKASDVARLMIDDFKAAEELLKDYDPVIKKGALWGDEGPGLPNDMVYRSLRLNYYAVKAYIARLALYTGDKETALTYARQVIKETQEDNNWFPFVTRAAATTLSKWDRVYKTEILFGLYNLKRADVYESTFSNKLGEKVILRPTDANIENLYEENTRMNDWRYTEQWMTLKDPDGNEKKHFVKYMAVDDTEGPDDNKVSQGYTYLMPVMRISEMYLIVAECSNDEAEAFDHLNRLRAARGVAKANQALGLMNLVEAEFRREFIGEGQLFWFYKRQNRTQIPSSKDFNNMITMEKSFYLFDLPQDEKDKRGME
;
A
#
# COMPACT_ATOMS: atom_id res chain seq x y z
N MET A 1 75.20 39.13 11.56
CA MET A 1 74.41 38.45 10.49
C MET A 1 74.25 36.96 10.65
N LYS A 2 75.16 36.17 11.28
CA LYS A 2 75.03 34.70 11.43
C LYS A 2 73.98 34.22 12.46
N PHE A 3 73.52 35.06 13.41
CA PHE A 3 72.55 34.66 14.43
C PHE A 3 71.09 34.76 13.90
N ALA A 4 70.77 35.72 13.06
CA ALA A 4 69.46 35.93 12.49
C ALA A 4 69.08 34.82 11.47
N SER A 5 70.07 34.31 10.71
CA SER A 5 69.83 33.21 9.74
C SER A 5 69.56 31.88 10.41
N LYS A 6 70.17 31.61 11.58
CA LYS A 6 69.92 30.37 12.37
C LYS A 6 68.53 30.38 13.03
N LEU A 7 68.06 31.56 13.45
CA LEU A 7 66.75 31.73 14.03
C LEU A 7 65.62 31.57 12.96
N LEU A 8 65.84 32.12 11.76
CA LEU A 8 64.93 32.03 10.64
C LEU A 8 64.82 30.58 10.12
N ASN A 9 65.91 29.81 10.10
CA ASN A 9 65.88 28.40 9.71
C ASN A 9 65.21 27.52 10.78
N LYS A 10 65.39 27.81 12.07
CA LYS A 10 64.63 27.10 13.14
C LYS A 10 63.11 27.41 13.09
N LEU A 11 62.75 28.66 12.77
CA LEU A 11 61.36 29.06 12.61
C LEU A 11 60.71 28.35 11.39
N LYS A 12 61.45 28.24 10.27
CA LYS A 12 60.98 27.51 9.07
C LYS A 12 60.83 26.00 9.32
N CYS A 13 61.74 25.38 10.09
CA CYS A 13 61.59 24.01 10.50
C CYS A 13 60.40 23.78 11.44
N LEU A 14 60.16 24.72 12.38
CA LEU A 14 59.04 24.61 13.30
C LEU A 14 57.68 24.81 12.59
N THR A 15 57.59 25.73 11.63
CA THR A 15 56.41 25.92 10.79
C THR A 15 56.15 24.74 9.86
N MET A 16 57.20 24.09 9.36
CA MET A 16 57.07 22.94 8.52
C MET A 16 56.64 21.69 9.31
N ILE A 17 57.03 21.53 10.56
CA ILE A 17 56.61 20.46 11.47
C ILE A 17 55.11 20.66 11.88
N VAL A 18 54.70 21.90 12.13
CA VAL A 18 53.29 22.21 12.45
C VAL A 18 52.40 22.01 11.23
N LEU A 19 52.87 22.28 10.00
CA LEU A 19 52.09 22.04 8.77
C LEU A 19 51.95 20.53 8.44
N VAL A 20 52.94 19.71 8.79
CA VAL A 20 52.93 18.23 8.55
C VAL A 20 52.04 17.54 9.61
N SER A 21 51.93 18.09 10.84
CA SER A 21 51.08 17.51 11.86
C SER A 21 49.57 17.82 11.67
N THR A 22 49.21 18.72 10.76
CA THR A 22 47.80 19.01 10.43
C THR A 22 47.22 18.14 9.31
N VAL A 23 48.05 17.28 8.65
CA VAL A 23 47.59 16.35 7.61
C VAL A 23 47.40 14.93 8.15
N VAL A 24 47.70 14.66 9.43
CA VAL A 24 47.35 13.40 10.09
C VAL A 24 46.08 13.70 10.90
N SER A 25 45.03 14.16 10.23
CA SER A 25 43.73 14.35 10.80
C SER A 25 42.85 13.14 10.46
N CYS A 26 42.73 12.27 11.42
CA CYS A 26 41.54 11.47 11.72
C CYS A 26 40.74 10.92 10.54
N ASP A 27 41.22 9.82 9.94
CA ASP A 27 40.37 8.88 9.20
C ASP A 27 39.35 8.21 10.15
N SER A 28 39.61 8.21 11.45
CA SER A 28 38.71 7.59 12.44
C SER A 28 37.48 8.44 12.84
N TRP A 29 37.41 9.74 12.47
CA TRP A 29 36.23 10.58 12.74
C TRP A 29 35.19 10.53 11.61
N LEU A 30 35.53 9.92 10.48
CA LEU A 30 34.63 9.63 9.37
C LEU A 30 34.12 8.19 9.37
N ASP A 31 34.50 7.39 10.36
CA ASP A 31 33.95 6.04 10.57
C ASP A 31 32.64 6.10 11.35
N LEU A 32 31.64 6.82 10.76
CA LEU A 32 30.24 6.81 11.20
C LEU A 32 29.62 5.41 11.10
N GLY A 33 30.34 4.42 10.59
CA GLY A 33 29.91 3.04 10.44
C GLY A 33 30.07 2.15 11.67
N SER A 34 30.69 2.61 12.74
CA SER A 34 31.01 1.70 13.87
C SER A 34 29.83 1.54 14.85
N GLU A 35 29.11 2.61 15.15
CA GLU A 35 27.95 2.54 16.06
C GLU A 35 26.73 1.91 15.39
N ASP A 36 26.45 2.27 14.13
CA ASP A 36 25.37 1.69 13.35
C ASP A 36 25.57 0.19 13.13
N ARG A 37 26.78 -0.24 12.82
CA ARG A 37 27.15 -1.66 12.69
C ARG A 37 27.08 -2.42 14.01
N ILE A 38 27.39 -1.80 15.13
CA ILE A 38 27.26 -2.42 16.47
C ILE A 38 25.77 -2.61 16.79
N MET A 39 24.95 -1.61 16.50
CA MET A 39 23.49 -1.71 16.71
C MET A 39 22.87 -2.76 15.80
N GLU A 40 23.23 -2.80 14.52
CA GLU A 40 22.79 -3.80 13.55
C GLU A 40 23.22 -5.21 13.98
N ASN A 41 24.49 -5.40 14.37
CA ASN A 41 25.00 -6.66 14.87
C ASN A 41 24.27 -7.14 16.12
N THR A 42 23.88 -6.22 16.99
CA THR A 42 23.09 -6.52 18.20
C THR A 42 21.66 -6.88 17.83
N LEU A 43 21.03 -6.14 16.93
CA LEU A 43 19.66 -6.36 16.47
C LEU A 43 19.51 -7.77 15.86
N PHE A 44 20.38 -8.12 14.92
CA PHE A 44 20.32 -9.42 14.23
C PHE A 44 21.06 -10.57 14.95
N SER A 45 21.37 -10.41 16.24
CA SER A 45 21.93 -11.48 17.07
C SER A 45 20.89 -12.47 17.60
N SER A 46 19.60 -12.22 17.39
CA SER A 46 18.51 -13.06 17.86
C SER A 46 17.32 -13.04 16.91
N GLN A 47 16.56 -14.11 16.89
CA GLN A 47 15.30 -14.21 16.13
C GLN A 47 14.32 -13.08 16.47
N ALA A 48 14.22 -12.70 17.75
CA ALA A 48 13.39 -11.59 18.19
C ALA A 48 13.84 -10.24 17.60
N GLY A 49 15.13 -10.05 17.39
CA GLY A 49 15.67 -8.87 16.75
C GLY A 49 15.29 -8.77 15.27
N PHE A 50 15.37 -9.88 14.54
CA PHE A 50 14.85 -9.95 13.15
C PHE A 50 13.37 -9.59 13.06
N MET A 51 12.55 -10.17 13.97
CA MET A 51 11.12 -9.83 14.02
C MET A 51 10.88 -8.36 14.36
N THR A 52 11.70 -7.78 15.25
CA THR A 52 11.62 -6.35 15.59
C THR A 52 11.92 -5.48 14.39
N ALA A 53 12.97 -5.79 13.62
CA ALA A 53 13.32 -5.07 12.40
C ALA A 53 12.20 -5.13 11.37
N LEU A 54 11.66 -6.32 11.11
CA LEU A 54 10.57 -6.53 10.17
C LEU A 54 9.28 -5.81 10.61
N ASN A 55 8.94 -5.85 11.91
CA ASN A 55 7.81 -5.12 12.48
C ASN A 55 7.96 -3.62 12.30
N GLY A 56 9.18 -3.09 12.45
CA GLY A 56 9.48 -1.69 12.19
C GLY A 56 9.11 -1.27 10.78
N VAL A 57 9.40 -2.10 9.77
CA VAL A 57 9.01 -1.82 8.38
C VAL A 57 7.48 -1.75 8.23
N TYR A 58 6.74 -2.72 8.78
CA TYR A 58 5.27 -2.70 8.72
C TYR A 58 4.64 -1.49 9.42
N ILE A 59 5.20 -1.06 10.55
CA ILE A 59 4.75 0.15 11.25
C ILE A 59 4.99 1.40 10.38
N GLU A 60 6.16 1.49 9.76
CA GLU A 60 6.53 2.63 8.93
C GLU A 60 5.78 2.69 7.58
N LEU A 61 5.20 1.58 7.10
CA LEU A 61 4.25 1.60 5.99
C LEU A 61 3.00 2.45 6.31
N LEU A 62 2.66 2.67 7.59
CA LEU A 62 1.56 3.52 8.03
C LEU A 62 1.92 5.01 8.07
N SER A 63 3.11 5.42 7.62
CA SER A 63 3.41 6.85 7.49
C SER A 63 2.42 7.54 6.55
N SER A 64 2.19 8.85 6.78
CA SER A 64 1.27 9.66 5.96
C SER A 64 1.68 9.72 4.47
N ASN A 65 2.97 9.53 4.19
CA ASN A 65 3.52 9.47 2.83
C ASN A 65 3.23 8.15 2.11
N LEU A 66 2.83 7.11 2.84
CA LEU A 66 2.48 5.78 2.31
C LEU A 66 1.01 5.46 2.63
N TYR A 67 0.74 4.30 3.25
CA TYR A 67 -0.63 3.83 3.50
C TYR A 67 -1.36 4.56 4.63
N GLY A 68 -0.66 5.35 5.45
CA GLY A 68 -1.30 6.26 6.42
C GLY A 68 -1.95 7.49 5.79
N GLY A 69 -1.93 7.64 4.47
CA GLY A 69 -2.56 8.76 3.77
C GLY A 69 -2.46 8.68 2.26
N THR A 70 -1.30 8.97 1.68
CA THR A 70 -1.10 9.17 0.24
C THR A 70 -1.54 7.97 -0.59
N LEU A 71 -1.15 6.75 -0.24
CA LEU A 71 -1.43 5.52 -1.01
C LEU A 71 -2.83 4.94 -0.77
N SER A 72 -3.56 5.41 0.22
CA SER A 72 -4.87 4.85 0.58
C SER A 72 -6.02 5.81 0.27
N TYR A 73 -6.52 6.54 1.22
CA TYR A 73 -7.80 7.23 1.16
C TYR A 73 -7.73 8.70 0.73
N LYS A 74 -6.54 9.25 0.46
CA LYS A 74 -6.38 10.68 0.14
C LYS A 74 -6.02 10.92 -1.33
N THR A 75 -4.72 11.04 -1.62
CA THR A 75 -4.19 11.58 -2.88
C THR A 75 -4.76 10.89 -4.11
N PHE A 76 -4.70 9.56 -4.13
CA PHE A 76 -5.12 8.81 -5.33
C PHE A 76 -6.63 8.64 -5.43
N ASP A 77 -7.37 8.70 -4.34
CA ASP A 77 -8.83 8.74 -4.37
C ASP A 77 -9.36 10.11 -4.83
N ILE A 78 -8.67 11.21 -4.46
CA ILE A 78 -8.97 12.55 -5.01
C ILE A 78 -8.71 12.58 -6.52
N LEU A 79 -7.55 12.09 -6.97
CA LEU A 79 -7.20 12.01 -8.40
C LEU A 79 -8.13 11.06 -9.18
N ALA A 80 -8.68 10.03 -8.52
CA ALA A 80 -9.69 9.16 -9.08
C ALA A 80 -11.11 9.78 -9.12
N GLN A 81 -11.23 11.03 -8.71
CA GLN A 81 -12.49 11.77 -8.72
C GLN A 81 -13.58 11.19 -7.81
N TYR A 82 -13.21 10.58 -6.67
CA TYR A 82 -14.21 10.15 -5.71
C TYR A 82 -14.83 11.31 -4.94
N TYR A 83 -14.03 12.32 -4.55
CA TYR A 83 -14.45 13.37 -3.63
C TYR A 83 -14.67 14.71 -4.33
N ASP A 84 -15.72 15.42 -3.90
CA ASP A 84 -15.95 16.81 -4.30
C ASP A 84 -15.05 17.73 -3.47
N CYS A 85 -14.04 18.28 -4.13
CA CYS A 85 -13.07 19.20 -3.53
C CYS A 85 -13.27 20.66 -3.94
N ASP A 86 -14.39 21.03 -4.55
CA ASP A 86 -14.62 22.38 -5.08
C ASP A 86 -14.60 23.48 -4.01
N LYS A 87 -15.00 23.13 -2.78
CA LYS A 87 -15.05 24.08 -1.65
C LYS A 87 -13.74 24.15 -0.86
N ASP A 88 -12.79 23.26 -1.12
CA ASP A 88 -11.45 23.36 -0.54
C ASP A 88 -10.64 24.43 -1.28
N GLU A 89 -10.37 25.53 -0.60
CA GLU A 89 -9.67 26.69 -1.18
C GLU A 89 -8.15 26.48 -1.33
N GLN A 90 -7.60 25.31 -0.93
CA GLN A 90 -6.14 25.18 -0.84
C GLN A 90 -5.54 24.05 -1.68
N THR A 91 -5.46 22.83 -1.12
CA THR A 91 -4.63 21.77 -1.71
C THR A 91 -5.44 20.77 -2.52
N TRP A 92 -6.59 20.36 -2.01
CA TRP A 92 -7.37 19.27 -2.59
C TRP A 92 -8.07 19.69 -3.88
N GLN A 93 -8.54 20.94 -3.97
CA GLN A 93 -9.12 21.48 -5.20
C GLN A 93 -8.10 21.44 -6.35
N LYS A 94 -6.87 21.91 -6.10
CA LYS A 94 -5.80 21.87 -7.10
C LYS A 94 -5.45 20.44 -7.49
N LEU A 95 -5.40 19.53 -6.51
CA LEU A 95 -5.11 18.14 -6.76
C LEU A 95 -6.22 17.47 -7.59
N SER A 96 -7.50 17.74 -7.29
CA SER A 96 -8.65 17.20 -8.05
C SER A 96 -8.72 17.70 -9.49
N THR A 97 -8.08 18.82 -9.79
CA THR A 97 -7.92 19.36 -11.15
C THR A 97 -6.58 18.98 -11.81
N PHE A 98 -5.85 18.02 -11.21
CA PHE A 98 -4.56 17.50 -11.71
C PHE A 98 -3.44 18.54 -11.82
N ASP A 99 -3.48 19.60 -11.01
CA ASP A 99 -2.41 20.60 -10.95
C ASP A 99 -1.06 19.92 -10.65
N GLN A 100 -0.06 20.17 -11.52
CA GLN A 100 1.23 19.47 -11.45
C GLN A 100 2.02 19.81 -10.18
N THR A 101 1.92 21.05 -9.68
CA THR A 101 2.59 21.46 -8.43
C THR A 101 1.95 20.78 -7.24
N ALA A 102 0.62 20.70 -7.19
CA ALA A 102 -0.10 19.99 -6.13
C ALA A 102 0.24 18.51 -6.15
N LYS A 103 0.25 17.86 -7.32
CA LYS A 103 0.64 16.45 -7.50
C LYS A 103 2.07 16.22 -7.00
N LYS A 104 3.04 17.00 -7.45
CA LYS A 104 4.46 16.91 -7.04
C LYS A 104 4.59 17.02 -5.52
N GLY A 105 3.91 17.98 -4.90
CA GLY A 105 3.94 18.16 -3.44
C GLY A 105 3.41 16.96 -2.66
N GLN A 106 2.37 16.28 -3.17
CA GLN A 106 1.77 15.13 -2.48
C GLN A 106 2.63 13.85 -2.54
N VAL A 107 3.45 13.68 -3.57
CA VAL A 107 4.23 12.44 -3.76
C VAL A 107 5.72 12.57 -3.42
N ALA A 108 6.21 13.79 -3.14
CA ALA A 108 7.62 14.02 -2.83
C ALA A 108 8.10 13.16 -1.64
N GLY A 109 7.32 13.11 -0.56
CA GLY A 109 7.65 12.30 0.63
C GLY A 109 7.51 10.79 0.41
N LEU A 110 6.72 10.35 -0.58
CA LEU A 110 6.55 8.93 -0.90
C LEU A 110 7.86 8.32 -1.40
N TRP A 111 8.54 8.97 -2.34
CA TRP A 111 9.81 8.49 -2.87
C TRP A 111 10.84 8.28 -1.76
N SER A 112 11.14 9.33 -1.00
CA SER A 112 12.17 9.25 0.04
C SER A 112 11.80 8.22 1.12
N LYS A 113 10.54 8.15 1.53
CA LYS A 113 10.09 7.17 2.53
C LYS A 113 10.21 5.74 2.03
N ALA A 114 9.79 5.48 0.79
CA ALA A 114 9.88 4.14 0.19
C ALA A 114 11.34 3.67 0.07
N TYR A 115 12.24 4.52 -0.43
CA TYR A 115 13.66 4.15 -0.54
C TYR A 115 14.36 4.01 0.82
N THR A 116 13.98 4.78 1.84
CA THR A 116 14.44 4.54 3.22
C THR A 116 14.02 3.16 3.71
N LEU A 117 12.77 2.76 3.46
CA LEU A 117 12.30 1.43 3.85
C LEU A 117 12.94 0.32 3.01
N LEU A 118 13.25 0.56 1.74
CA LEU A 118 13.98 -0.39 0.91
C LEU A 118 15.38 -0.69 1.46
N VAL A 119 16.09 0.30 1.99
CA VAL A 119 17.36 0.07 2.71
C VAL A 119 17.13 -0.87 3.88
N ASN A 120 16.15 -0.60 4.74
CA ASN A 120 15.86 -1.43 5.91
C ASN A 120 15.46 -2.87 5.51
N VAL A 121 14.65 -3.01 4.47
CA VAL A 121 14.23 -4.32 3.95
C VAL A 121 15.42 -5.10 3.39
N ASN A 122 16.31 -4.45 2.63
CA ASN A 122 17.51 -5.09 2.09
C ASN A 122 18.46 -5.50 3.21
N THR A 123 18.63 -4.68 4.26
CA THR A 123 19.40 -5.04 5.46
C THR A 123 18.84 -6.32 6.11
N ILE A 124 17.53 -6.47 6.21
CA ILE A 124 16.91 -7.70 6.74
C ILE A 124 17.21 -8.90 5.82
N ILE A 125 17.10 -8.74 4.50
CA ILE A 125 17.36 -9.82 3.53
C ILE A 125 18.82 -10.27 3.63
N GLU A 126 19.77 -9.33 3.64
CA GLU A 126 21.19 -9.58 3.78
C GLU A 126 21.52 -10.27 5.11
N ALA A 127 20.96 -9.76 6.23
CA ALA A 127 21.13 -10.37 7.54
C ALA A 127 20.58 -11.81 7.61
N CYS A 128 19.47 -12.12 6.94
CA CYS A 128 18.95 -13.50 6.86
C CYS A 128 19.95 -14.45 6.21
N ASP A 129 20.68 -13.99 5.19
CA ASP A 129 21.68 -14.81 4.50
C ASP A 129 22.99 -14.93 5.27
N GLU A 130 23.43 -13.86 5.91
CA GLU A 130 24.70 -13.80 6.64
C GLU A 130 24.64 -14.54 7.99
N ARG A 131 23.45 -14.59 8.62
CA ARG A 131 23.23 -15.09 9.99
C ARG A 131 22.23 -16.23 10.05
N LYS A 132 22.37 -17.17 9.12
CA LYS A 132 21.50 -18.37 9.05
C LYS A 132 21.52 -19.23 10.32
N ASP A 133 22.58 -19.16 11.09
CA ASP A 133 22.76 -19.85 12.36
C ASP A 133 21.88 -19.30 13.49
N VAL A 134 21.41 -18.04 13.38
CA VAL A 134 20.54 -17.38 14.35
C VAL A 134 19.07 -17.78 14.15
N LEU A 135 18.67 -18.07 12.91
CA LEU A 135 17.29 -18.38 12.55
C LEU A 135 17.10 -19.89 12.39
N ASN A 136 16.03 -20.43 12.94
CA ASN A 136 15.60 -21.77 12.55
C ASN A 136 15.03 -21.74 11.13
N SER A 137 14.80 -22.92 10.53
CA SER A 137 14.35 -23.03 9.12
C SER A 137 13.04 -22.31 8.88
N GLU A 138 12.05 -22.42 9.77
CA GLU A 138 10.74 -21.78 9.64
C GLU A 138 10.87 -20.24 9.62
N TYR A 139 11.57 -19.68 10.60
CA TYR A 139 11.77 -18.23 10.69
C TYR A 139 12.61 -17.68 9.52
N TYR A 140 13.65 -18.40 9.09
CA TYR A 140 14.44 -18.00 7.93
C TYR A 140 13.56 -17.83 6.68
N HIS A 141 12.73 -18.83 6.39
CA HIS A 141 11.90 -18.81 5.20
C HIS A 141 10.78 -17.76 5.28
N VAL A 142 10.12 -17.64 6.44
CA VAL A 142 9.04 -16.67 6.61
C VAL A 142 9.59 -15.23 6.61
N LEU A 143 10.64 -14.95 7.40
CA LEU A 143 11.21 -13.60 7.49
C LEU A 143 11.78 -13.12 6.15
N LYS A 144 12.59 -13.96 5.49
CA LYS A 144 13.16 -13.61 4.19
C LYS A 144 12.11 -13.52 3.10
N GLY A 145 11.10 -14.41 3.12
CA GLY A 145 9.98 -14.35 2.20
C GLY A 145 9.17 -13.06 2.35
N GLU A 146 8.84 -12.66 3.58
CA GLU A 146 8.16 -11.39 3.84
C GLU A 146 9.01 -10.18 3.44
N ALA A 147 10.33 -10.20 3.70
CA ALA A 147 11.22 -9.10 3.34
C ALA A 147 11.33 -8.93 1.81
N LEU A 148 11.46 -10.03 1.05
CA LEU A 148 11.43 -9.98 -0.42
C LEU A 148 10.09 -9.46 -0.94
N ALA A 149 8.98 -9.91 -0.35
CA ALA A 149 7.65 -9.41 -0.70
C ALA A 149 7.50 -7.91 -0.40
N LEU A 150 8.05 -7.41 0.72
CA LEU A 150 8.10 -5.98 1.06
C LEU A 150 8.95 -5.20 0.07
N ARG A 151 10.06 -5.75 -0.42
CA ARG A 151 10.89 -5.13 -1.46
C ARG A 151 10.12 -4.98 -2.76
N GLY A 152 9.46 -6.04 -3.20
CA GLY A 152 8.56 -6.00 -4.36
C GLY A 152 7.42 -5.00 -4.18
N LEU A 153 6.75 -5.00 -3.03
CA LEU A 153 5.67 -4.07 -2.69
C LEU A 153 6.12 -2.60 -2.77
N LEU A 154 7.21 -2.25 -2.08
CA LEU A 154 7.70 -0.87 -2.03
C LEU A 154 8.08 -0.36 -3.43
N HIS A 155 8.78 -1.18 -4.22
CA HIS A 155 9.08 -0.84 -5.60
C HIS A 155 7.81 -0.71 -6.44
N PHE A 156 6.81 -1.56 -6.23
CA PHE A 156 5.55 -1.48 -6.97
C PHE A 156 4.78 -0.20 -6.64
N GLU A 157 4.76 0.22 -5.37
CA GLU A 157 4.13 1.50 -4.99
C GLU A 157 4.82 2.70 -5.64
N VAL A 158 6.16 2.73 -5.66
CA VAL A 158 6.94 3.74 -6.38
C VAL A 158 6.68 3.67 -7.89
N PHE A 159 6.65 2.46 -8.45
CA PHE A 159 6.41 2.22 -9.87
C PHE A 159 5.04 2.71 -10.35
N LYS A 160 3.99 2.46 -9.58
CA LYS A 160 2.65 2.97 -9.89
C LYS A 160 2.63 4.49 -10.01
N VAL A 161 3.38 5.19 -9.15
CA VAL A 161 3.46 6.66 -9.14
C VAL A 161 4.36 7.18 -10.25
N PHE A 162 5.64 6.80 -10.26
CA PHE A 162 6.67 7.40 -11.10
C PHE A 162 6.93 6.66 -12.42
N GLY A 163 6.40 5.45 -12.56
CA GLY A 163 6.44 4.72 -13.83
C GLY A 163 5.49 5.31 -14.87
N PRO A 164 5.71 4.99 -16.17
CA PRO A 164 4.83 5.41 -17.25
C PRO A 164 3.45 4.74 -17.17
N ILE A 165 2.57 5.06 -18.12
CA ILE A 165 1.41 4.21 -18.44
C ILE A 165 1.98 2.97 -19.12
N TYR A 166 2.09 1.86 -18.38
CA TYR A 166 2.85 0.69 -18.81
C TYR A 166 2.39 0.13 -20.17
N SER A 167 1.07 0.09 -20.40
CA SER A 167 0.50 -0.38 -21.67
C SER A 167 0.85 0.49 -22.88
N VAL A 168 1.39 1.69 -22.65
CA VAL A 168 1.74 2.66 -23.72
C VAL A 168 3.24 2.71 -23.93
N ASP A 169 4.03 2.70 -22.84
CA ASP A 169 5.45 3.05 -22.91
C ASP A 169 6.32 2.26 -21.93
N PRO A 170 6.35 0.90 -22.04
CA PRO A 170 7.08 0.04 -21.13
C PRO A 170 8.60 0.19 -21.17
N GLU A 171 9.14 0.81 -22.25
CA GLU A 171 10.58 0.99 -22.45
C GLU A 171 11.14 2.31 -21.87
N THR A 172 10.27 3.15 -21.29
CA THR A 172 10.70 4.39 -20.62
C THR A 172 11.49 4.08 -19.35
N GLU A 173 12.65 4.71 -19.19
CA GLU A 173 13.40 4.71 -17.94
C GLU A 173 12.64 5.52 -16.88
N CYS A 174 12.39 4.95 -15.71
CA CYS A 174 11.51 5.58 -14.75
C CYS A 174 12.02 5.61 -13.30
N MET A 175 12.68 4.56 -12.82
CA MET A 175 13.13 4.48 -11.44
C MET A 175 14.28 3.47 -11.28
N PRO A 176 15.12 3.62 -10.23
CA PRO A 176 16.10 2.59 -9.90
C PRO A 176 15.43 1.42 -9.15
N TYR A 177 15.99 0.23 -9.28
CA TYR A 177 15.65 -0.92 -8.45
C TYR A 177 16.76 -1.16 -7.40
N SER A 178 16.39 -1.23 -6.13
CA SER A 178 17.35 -1.35 -5.01
C SER A 178 17.30 -2.76 -4.44
N GLU A 179 18.36 -3.54 -4.69
CA GLU A 179 18.50 -4.93 -4.24
C GLU A 179 19.52 -5.12 -3.10
N SER A 180 20.14 -4.04 -2.63
CA SER A 180 21.07 -4.06 -1.50
C SER A 180 20.87 -2.86 -0.58
N SER A 181 21.37 -2.99 0.65
CA SER A 181 21.29 -1.96 1.69
C SER A 181 22.23 -0.77 1.46
N ASP A 182 23.15 -0.85 0.49
CA ASP A 182 24.10 0.21 0.20
C ASP A 182 23.39 1.49 -0.32
N LEU A 183 24.00 2.65 -0.06
CA LEU A 183 23.46 3.96 -0.43
C LEU A 183 23.96 4.47 -1.79
N LYS A 184 24.42 3.61 -2.67
CA LYS A 184 24.90 4.00 -4.01
C LYS A 184 23.75 4.47 -4.89
N VAL A 185 24.03 5.50 -5.68
CA VAL A 185 23.08 5.95 -6.72
C VAL A 185 23.04 4.88 -7.83
N ARG A 186 21.87 4.28 -8.03
CA ARG A 186 21.61 3.29 -9.09
C ARG A 186 21.03 3.95 -10.32
N PRO A 187 21.30 3.42 -11.53
CA PRO A 187 20.70 3.94 -12.76
C PRO A 187 19.17 3.82 -12.73
N LEU A 188 18.50 4.67 -13.47
CA LEU A 188 17.09 4.47 -13.80
C LEU A 188 16.99 3.27 -14.74
N LEU A 189 16.01 2.42 -14.51
CA LEU A 189 15.74 1.24 -15.34
C LEU A 189 14.47 1.48 -16.17
N LYS A 190 14.38 0.78 -17.28
CA LYS A 190 13.16 0.72 -18.08
C LYS A 190 12.01 0.13 -17.25
N ALA A 191 10.80 0.61 -17.50
CA ALA A 191 9.63 0.12 -16.80
C ALA A 191 9.45 -1.41 -16.95
N SER A 192 9.78 -1.98 -18.10
CA SER A 192 9.76 -3.43 -18.34
C SER A 192 10.75 -4.20 -17.45
N ASP A 193 11.96 -3.67 -17.24
CA ASP A 193 12.96 -4.28 -16.36
C ASP A 193 12.55 -4.18 -14.89
N VAL A 194 12.03 -3.02 -14.47
CA VAL A 194 11.49 -2.83 -13.10
C VAL A 194 10.36 -3.82 -12.84
N ALA A 195 9.43 -3.97 -13.78
CA ALA A 195 8.32 -4.91 -13.68
C ALA A 195 8.79 -6.36 -13.51
N ARG A 196 9.79 -6.77 -14.30
CA ARG A 196 10.40 -8.11 -14.19
C ARG A 196 11.04 -8.33 -12.83
N LEU A 197 11.83 -7.38 -12.33
CA LEU A 197 12.50 -7.50 -11.02
C LEU A 197 11.49 -7.57 -9.86
N MET A 198 10.38 -6.82 -9.94
CA MET A 198 9.31 -6.93 -8.95
C MET A 198 8.64 -8.32 -8.95
N ILE A 199 8.38 -8.88 -10.13
CA ILE A 199 7.83 -10.25 -10.27
C ILE A 199 8.82 -11.28 -9.72
N ASP A 200 10.12 -11.11 -9.99
CA ASP A 200 11.15 -12.00 -9.50
C ASP A 200 11.20 -12.00 -7.96
N ASP A 201 11.10 -10.83 -7.32
CA ASP A 201 11.01 -10.72 -5.86
C ASP A 201 9.77 -11.41 -5.29
N PHE A 202 8.59 -11.18 -5.87
CA PHE A 202 7.37 -11.85 -5.41
C PHE A 202 7.41 -13.36 -5.61
N LYS A 203 7.96 -13.85 -6.72
CA LYS A 203 8.12 -15.30 -6.94
C LYS A 203 9.13 -15.93 -5.99
N ALA A 204 10.23 -15.23 -5.70
CA ALA A 204 11.18 -15.69 -4.69
C ALA A 204 10.55 -15.72 -3.28
N ALA A 205 9.71 -14.74 -2.96
CA ALA A 205 8.95 -14.72 -1.71
C ALA A 205 7.94 -15.88 -1.65
N GLU A 206 7.19 -16.12 -2.74
CA GLU A 206 6.24 -17.23 -2.85
C GLU A 206 6.94 -18.57 -2.60
N GLU A 207 8.09 -18.79 -3.22
CA GLU A 207 8.87 -20.03 -3.07
C GLU A 207 9.34 -20.27 -1.63
N LEU A 208 9.76 -19.21 -0.92
CA LEU A 208 10.17 -19.29 0.47
C LEU A 208 8.98 -19.56 1.41
N LEU A 209 7.84 -18.94 1.15
CA LEU A 209 6.67 -19.02 2.03
C LEU A 209 5.85 -20.30 1.87
N LYS A 210 5.82 -20.92 0.69
CA LYS A 210 4.90 -21.98 0.30
C LYS A 210 4.82 -23.19 1.24
N ASP A 211 5.91 -23.51 1.95
CA ASP A 211 5.97 -24.68 2.83
C ASP A 211 6.02 -24.29 4.33
N TYR A 212 6.30 -23.02 4.63
CA TYR A 212 6.62 -22.55 5.97
C TYR A 212 5.61 -21.55 6.53
N ASP A 213 4.85 -20.84 5.70
CA ASP A 213 3.90 -19.85 6.20
C ASP A 213 2.70 -20.55 6.89
N PRO A 214 2.43 -20.25 8.18
CA PRO A 214 1.30 -20.83 8.90
C PRO A 214 -0.06 -20.60 8.24
N VAL A 215 -0.22 -19.54 7.43
CA VAL A 215 -1.47 -19.22 6.73
C VAL A 215 -1.98 -20.36 5.84
N ILE A 216 -1.06 -21.16 5.29
CA ILE A 216 -1.39 -22.26 4.37
C ILE A 216 -2.17 -23.38 5.06
N LYS A 217 -1.87 -23.62 6.33
CA LYS A 217 -2.46 -24.72 7.12
C LYS A 217 -3.55 -24.26 8.08
N LYS A 218 -3.54 -22.98 8.46
CA LYS A 218 -4.36 -22.47 9.57
C LYS A 218 -5.16 -21.20 9.22
N GLY A 219 -5.01 -20.66 8.00
CA GLY A 219 -5.65 -19.40 7.60
C GLY A 219 -5.03 -18.18 8.26
N ALA A 220 -5.80 -17.10 8.33
CA ALA A 220 -5.32 -15.79 8.79
C ALA A 220 -4.92 -15.74 10.28
N LEU A 221 -5.42 -16.63 11.12
CA LEU A 221 -5.15 -16.75 12.55
C LEU A 221 -5.35 -15.44 13.32
N TRP A 222 -6.61 -15.09 13.53
CA TRP A 222 -6.99 -13.94 14.34
C TRP A 222 -7.10 -14.35 15.82
N GLY A 223 -6.13 -13.90 16.66
CA GLY A 223 -6.17 -14.11 18.10
C GLY A 223 -5.75 -15.51 18.57
N ASP A 224 -6.27 -15.94 19.71
CA ASP A 224 -5.88 -17.18 20.40
C ASP A 224 -6.28 -18.49 19.71
N GLU A 225 -6.67 -18.45 18.46
CA GLU A 225 -7.17 -19.60 17.70
C GLU A 225 -6.09 -20.63 17.33
N GLY A 226 -4.85 -20.41 17.75
CA GLY A 226 -3.73 -21.29 17.47
C GLY A 226 -2.93 -21.71 18.69
N PRO A 227 -3.42 -22.63 19.56
CA PRO A 227 -2.59 -23.10 20.66
C PRO A 227 -1.27 -23.70 20.13
N GLY A 228 -0.16 -23.13 20.58
CA GLY A 228 1.19 -23.63 20.28
C GLY A 228 1.95 -22.94 19.17
N LEU A 229 1.43 -21.83 18.58
CA LEU A 229 2.24 -20.96 17.74
C LEU A 229 2.77 -19.76 18.54
N PRO A 230 4.01 -19.31 18.28
CA PRO A 230 4.50 -18.02 18.76
C PRO A 230 3.62 -16.86 18.24
N ASN A 231 3.44 -15.81 19.05
CA ASN A 231 2.62 -14.65 18.69
C ASN A 231 3.03 -13.97 17.37
N ASP A 232 4.30 -14.06 16.99
CA ASP A 232 4.86 -13.51 15.78
C ASP A 232 4.53 -14.33 14.51
N MET A 233 4.01 -15.54 14.67
CA MET A 233 3.52 -16.41 13.59
C MET A 233 1.99 -16.48 13.49
N VAL A 234 1.27 -15.68 14.29
CA VAL A 234 -0.18 -15.45 14.17
C VAL A 234 -0.48 -14.14 13.48
N TYR A 235 -1.74 -13.78 13.28
CA TYR A 235 -2.19 -12.57 12.60
C TYR A 235 -1.62 -12.43 11.17
N ARG A 236 -1.62 -13.54 10.43
CA ARG A 236 -0.99 -13.58 9.10
C ARG A 236 -1.62 -12.60 8.08
N SER A 237 -2.86 -12.16 8.27
CA SER A 237 -3.45 -11.08 7.46
C SER A 237 -2.80 -9.70 7.67
N LEU A 238 -1.99 -9.52 8.71
CA LEU A 238 -1.22 -8.29 8.94
C LEU A 238 0.18 -8.36 8.34
N ARG A 239 0.46 -9.41 7.56
CA ARG A 239 1.75 -9.69 6.96
C ARG A 239 1.59 -9.96 5.46
N LEU A 240 2.66 -9.78 4.71
CA LEU A 240 2.75 -10.28 3.35
C LEU A 240 2.91 -11.80 3.37
N ASN A 241 1.81 -12.47 3.72
CA ASN A 241 1.72 -13.92 3.79
C ASN A 241 1.70 -14.53 2.37
N TYR A 242 1.78 -15.85 2.31
CA TYR A 242 1.80 -16.61 1.05
C TYR A 242 0.69 -16.21 0.08
N TYR A 243 -0.56 -16.09 0.53
CA TYR A 243 -1.68 -15.72 -0.34
C TYR A 243 -1.68 -14.24 -0.72
N ALA A 244 -1.21 -13.37 0.15
CA ALA A 244 -1.01 -11.96 -0.18
C ALA A 244 0.05 -11.79 -1.28
N VAL A 245 1.15 -12.55 -1.22
CA VAL A 245 2.20 -12.55 -2.26
C VAL A 245 1.63 -13.00 -3.61
N LYS A 246 0.88 -14.11 -3.65
CA LYS A 246 0.20 -14.57 -4.88
C LYS A 246 -0.78 -13.52 -5.42
N ALA A 247 -1.52 -12.86 -4.54
CA ALA A 247 -2.42 -11.77 -4.93
C ALA A 247 -1.66 -10.55 -5.50
N TYR A 248 -0.47 -10.24 -4.97
CA TYR A 248 0.38 -9.19 -5.53
C TYR A 248 0.96 -9.57 -6.89
N ILE A 249 1.29 -10.84 -7.13
CA ILE A 249 1.68 -11.32 -8.47
C ILE A 249 0.51 -11.11 -9.45
N ALA A 250 -0.72 -11.47 -9.05
CA ALA A 250 -1.90 -11.24 -9.90
C ALA A 250 -2.13 -9.75 -10.19
N ARG A 251 -2.04 -8.88 -9.17
CA ARG A 251 -2.21 -7.42 -9.31
C ARG A 251 -1.13 -6.81 -10.20
N LEU A 252 0.14 -7.18 -10.01
CA LEU A 252 1.25 -6.66 -10.82
C LEU A 252 1.17 -7.15 -12.26
N ALA A 253 0.88 -8.43 -12.48
CA ALA A 253 0.67 -9.00 -13.81
C ALA A 253 -0.47 -8.27 -14.56
N LEU A 254 -1.61 -8.02 -13.87
CA LEU A 254 -2.69 -7.23 -14.45
C LEU A 254 -2.25 -5.79 -14.74
N TYR A 255 -1.48 -5.16 -13.86
CA TYR A 255 -0.99 -3.80 -14.03
C TYR A 255 -0.07 -3.67 -15.28
N THR A 256 0.70 -4.70 -15.56
CA THR A 256 1.61 -4.77 -16.71
C THR A 256 0.98 -5.39 -17.97
N GLY A 257 -0.29 -5.79 -17.90
CA GLY A 257 -1.05 -6.32 -19.04
C GLY A 257 -0.88 -7.82 -19.30
N ASP A 258 -0.15 -8.54 -18.44
CA ASP A 258 -0.08 -10.02 -18.47
C ASP A 258 -1.35 -10.63 -17.85
N LYS A 259 -2.41 -10.64 -18.64
CA LYS A 259 -3.73 -11.16 -18.20
C LYS A 259 -3.72 -12.66 -17.91
N GLU A 260 -2.86 -13.42 -18.54
CA GLU A 260 -2.77 -14.87 -18.34
C GLU A 260 -2.22 -15.18 -16.94
N THR A 261 -1.10 -14.57 -16.57
CA THR A 261 -0.54 -14.70 -15.23
C THR A 261 -1.49 -14.14 -14.18
N ALA A 262 -2.10 -12.97 -14.42
CA ALA A 262 -3.07 -12.36 -13.50
C ALA A 262 -4.25 -13.30 -13.22
N LEU A 263 -4.85 -13.86 -14.26
CA LEU A 263 -5.97 -14.81 -14.17
C LEU A 263 -5.57 -16.09 -13.43
N THR A 264 -4.42 -16.65 -13.75
CA THR A 264 -3.91 -17.88 -13.14
C THR A 264 -3.75 -17.71 -11.63
N TYR A 265 -3.06 -16.66 -11.19
CA TYR A 265 -2.84 -16.41 -9.76
C TYR A 265 -4.11 -16.04 -9.02
N ALA A 266 -4.99 -15.23 -9.62
CA ALA A 266 -6.27 -14.87 -9.01
C ALA A 266 -7.16 -16.09 -8.77
N ARG A 267 -7.27 -17.00 -9.76
CA ARG A 267 -7.98 -18.28 -9.62
C ARG A 267 -7.38 -19.16 -8.52
N GLN A 268 -6.05 -19.26 -8.46
CA GLN A 268 -5.38 -20.04 -7.43
C GLN A 268 -5.69 -19.50 -6.03
N VAL A 269 -5.59 -18.16 -5.82
CA VAL A 269 -5.90 -17.56 -4.53
C VAL A 269 -7.35 -17.84 -4.14
N ILE A 270 -8.32 -17.63 -5.02
CA ILE A 270 -9.74 -17.92 -4.74
C ILE A 270 -9.92 -19.40 -4.40
N LYS A 271 -9.38 -20.30 -5.22
CA LYS A 271 -9.51 -21.74 -5.03
C LYS A 271 -8.93 -22.19 -3.69
N GLU A 272 -7.68 -21.83 -3.41
CA GLU A 272 -6.95 -22.29 -2.23
C GLU A 272 -7.51 -21.68 -0.92
N THR A 273 -8.05 -20.45 -0.98
CA THR A 273 -8.45 -19.71 0.23
C THR A 273 -9.95 -19.75 0.52
N GLN A 274 -10.79 -20.00 -0.48
CA GLN A 274 -12.25 -20.00 -0.29
C GLN A 274 -12.92 -21.32 -0.68
N GLU A 275 -12.43 -22.01 -1.72
CA GLU A 275 -13.08 -23.24 -2.21
C GLU A 275 -12.52 -24.49 -1.54
N ASP A 276 -11.19 -24.61 -1.47
CA ASP A 276 -10.53 -25.75 -0.82
C ASP A 276 -10.50 -25.62 0.72
N ASN A 277 -10.38 -24.36 1.17
CA ASN A 277 -10.20 -24.07 2.58
C ASN A 277 -11.05 -22.90 3.07
N ASN A 278 -11.66 -22.48 3.75
CA ASN A 278 -12.38 -21.26 4.13
C ASN A 278 -11.49 -20.28 4.91
N TRP A 279 -10.28 -19.99 4.36
CA TRP A 279 -9.31 -19.13 5.05
C TRP A 279 -9.61 -17.64 5.01
N PHE A 280 -10.15 -17.16 3.88
CA PHE A 280 -10.49 -15.76 3.66
C PHE A 280 -11.92 -15.64 3.11
N PRO A 281 -12.94 -16.07 3.89
CA PRO A 281 -14.32 -16.03 3.43
C PRO A 281 -14.81 -14.60 3.25
N PHE A 282 -15.78 -14.42 2.36
CA PHE A 282 -16.53 -13.16 2.33
C PHE A 282 -17.16 -12.86 3.69
N VAL A 283 -17.20 -11.57 4.04
CA VAL A 283 -17.86 -11.11 5.26
C VAL A 283 -19.32 -11.58 5.28
N THR A 284 -19.79 -12.02 6.41
CA THR A 284 -21.22 -12.37 6.56
C THR A 284 -22.06 -11.11 6.74
N ARG A 285 -23.34 -11.19 6.36
CA ARG A 285 -24.28 -10.09 6.61
C ARG A 285 -24.31 -9.70 8.09
N ALA A 286 -24.37 -10.66 8.98
CA ALA A 286 -24.39 -10.41 10.42
C ALA A 286 -23.16 -9.63 10.90
N ALA A 287 -21.96 -9.96 10.42
CA ALA A 287 -20.74 -9.24 10.77
C ALA A 287 -20.71 -7.82 10.19
N ALA A 288 -21.24 -7.63 8.97
CA ALA A 288 -21.26 -6.33 8.31
C ALA A 288 -22.33 -5.37 8.86
N THR A 289 -23.48 -5.88 9.35
CA THR A 289 -24.67 -5.05 9.66
C THR A 289 -25.01 -5.00 11.15
N THR A 290 -24.42 -5.82 12.00
CA THR A 290 -24.68 -5.79 13.45
C THR A 290 -23.85 -4.69 14.13
N LEU A 291 -24.48 -3.68 14.69
CA LEU A 291 -23.82 -2.50 15.28
C LEU A 291 -22.71 -2.83 16.28
N SER A 292 -22.89 -3.83 17.14
CA SER A 292 -21.88 -4.26 18.13
C SER A 292 -20.69 -4.99 17.53
N LYS A 293 -20.76 -5.37 16.22
CA LYS A 293 -19.71 -6.13 15.52
C LYS A 293 -19.43 -5.53 14.13
N TRP A 294 -19.73 -4.31 13.94
CA TRP A 294 -19.80 -3.60 12.67
C TRP A 294 -18.48 -3.61 11.89
N ASP A 295 -18.25 -4.67 11.16
CA ASP A 295 -17.07 -4.86 10.32
C ASP A 295 -17.25 -4.22 8.95
N ARG A 296 -16.97 -2.91 8.86
CA ARG A 296 -17.05 -2.12 7.62
C ARG A 296 -15.83 -2.25 6.71
N VAL A 297 -14.76 -2.87 7.19
CA VAL A 297 -13.53 -3.10 6.42
C VAL A 297 -13.44 -4.53 5.88
N TYR A 298 -14.39 -5.40 6.29
CA TYR A 298 -14.48 -6.80 5.86
C TYR A 298 -13.22 -7.59 6.19
N LYS A 299 -12.91 -7.69 7.50
CA LYS A 299 -11.66 -8.24 8.01
C LYS A 299 -11.34 -9.65 7.50
N THR A 300 -12.38 -10.49 7.34
CA THR A 300 -12.21 -11.87 6.88
C THR A 300 -11.75 -11.97 5.43
N GLU A 301 -11.93 -10.92 4.64
CA GLU A 301 -11.53 -10.82 3.25
C GLU A 301 -10.11 -10.28 3.05
N ILE A 302 -9.46 -9.80 4.11
CA ILE A 302 -8.17 -9.12 4.03
C ILE A 302 -7.04 -10.14 3.89
N LEU A 303 -6.48 -10.25 2.70
CA LEU A 303 -5.26 -11.03 2.43
C LEU A 303 -4.03 -10.35 3.03
N PHE A 304 -3.99 -9.01 2.94
CA PHE A 304 -2.99 -8.17 3.58
C PHE A 304 -3.59 -6.84 4.02
N GLY A 305 -3.38 -6.49 5.27
CA GLY A 305 -3.77 -5.23 5.87
C GLY A 305 -2.72 -4.74 6.85
N LEU A 306 -2.84 -3.47 7.24
CA LEU A 306 -1.96 -2.85 8.24
C LEU A 306 -2.74 -2.55 9.51
N TYR A 307 -2.09 -2.71 10.65
CA TYR A 307 -2.68 -2.46 11.97
C TYR A 307 -2.39 -1.02 12.41
N ASN A 308 -3.37 -0.13 12.22
CA ASN A 308 -3.24 1.29 12.49
C ASN A 308 -3.97 1.70 13.77
N LEU A 309 -3.23 1.86 14.85
CA LEU A 309 -3.75 2.34 16.13
C LEU A 309 -4.38 3.74 16.03
N LYS A 310 -4.02 4.52 15.01
CA LYS A 310 -4.54 5.87 14.73
C LYS A 310 -5.65 5.88 13.67
N ARG A 311 -6.30 4.75 13.40
CA ARG A 311 -7.36 4.70 12.39
C ARG A 311 -8.54 5.63 12.72
N ALA A 312 -8.87 5.78 13.99
CA ALA A 312 -9.87 6.76 14.43
C ALA A 312 -9.47 8.19 14.05
N ASP A 313 -8.19 8.57 14.19
CA ASP A 313 -7.70 9.89 13.78
C ASP A 313 -7.82 10.10 12.26
N VAL A 314 -7.63 9.02 11.47
CA VAL A 314 -7.87 9.06 10.01
C VAL A 314 -9.33 9.45 9.73
N TYR A 315 -10.29 8.82 10.39
CA TYR A 315 -11.71 9.17 10.24
C TYR A 315 -11.98 10.61 10.70
N GLU A 316 -11.58 10.97 11.91
CA GLU A 316 -11.86 12.30 12.49
C GLU A 316 -11.24 13.44 11.67
N SER A 317 -10.06 13.24 11.06
CA SER A 317 -9.38 14.26 10.27
C SER A 317 -9.75 14.30 8.78
N THR A 318 -10.54 13.33 8.29
CA THR A 318 -10.77 13.18 6.85
C THR A 318 -12.25 13.06 6.48
N PHE A 319 -13.03 12.25 7.22
CA PHE A 319 -14.38 11.84 6.85
C PHE A 319 -15.45 12.23 7.87
N SER A 320 -15.05 12.71 9.04
CA SER A 320 -15.96 13.00 10.16
C SER A 320 -16.97 14.08 9.81
N ASN A 321 -18.21 13.87 10.21
CA ASN A 321 -19.28 14.86 10.11
C ASN A 321 -19.03 16.15 10.91
N LYS A 322 -18.01 16.16 11.78
CA LYS A 322 -17.58 17.35 12.53
C LYS A 322 -16.72 18.31 11.68
N LEU A 323 -16.26 17.85 10.52
CA LEU A 323 -15.47 18.65 9.59
C LEU A 323 -16.37 19.56 8.75
N GLY A 324 -15.93 20.81 8.54
CA GLY A 324 -16.59 21.70 7.59
C GLY A 324 -16.39 21.26 6.13
N GLU A 325 -17.26 21.71 5.23
CA GLU A 325 -17.25 21.37 3.81
C GLU A 325 -15.94 21.72 3.07
N LYS A 326 -15.12 22.62 3.63
CA LYS A 326 -13.82 22.99 3.07
C LYS A 326 -12.69 22.01 3.40
N VAL A 327 -12.94 21.02 4.25
CA VAL A 327 -11.90 20.11 4.77
C VAL A 327 -12.26 18.64 4.55
N ILE A 328 -13.54 18.32 4.64
CA ILE A 328 -14.04 16.95 4.55
C ILE A 328 -13.83 16.37 3.14
N LEU A 329 -13.33 15.14 3.06
CA LEU A 329 -13.30 14.38 1.82
C LEU A 329 -14.57 13.53 1.71
N ARG A 330 -15.48 13.94 0.85
CA ARG A 330 -16.72 13.18 0.55
C ARG A 330 -17.19 13.46 -0.88
N PRO A 331 -17.86 12.49 -1.53
CA PRO A 331 -18.60 12.78 -2.75
C PRO A 331 -19.77 13.72 -2.48
N THR A 332 -20.35 14.33 -3.51
CA THR A 332 -21.68 14.96 -3.40
C THR A 332 -22.72 13.91 -3.02
N ASP A 333 -23.87 14.35 -2.43
CA ASP A 333 -24.95 13.42 -2.09
C ASP A 333 -25.47 12.70 -3.34
N ALA A 334 -25.60 13.43 -4.47
CA ALA A 334 -25.99 12.85 -5.75
C ALA A 334 -24.99 11.78 -6.23
N ASN A 335 -23.70 12.01 -6.06
CA ASN A 335 -22.66 11.05 -6.43
C ASN A 335 -22.67 9.80 -5.54
N ILE A 336 -22.99 9.94 -4.25
CA ILE A 336 -23.16 8.77 -3.36
C ILE A 336 -24.34 7.92 -3.87
N GLU A 337 -25.46 8.56 -4.25
CA GLU A 337 -26.60 7.85 -4.83
C GLU A 337 -26.26 7.20 -6.18
N ASN A 338 -25.52 7.90 -7.05
CA ASN A 338 -25.14 7.42 -8.38
C ASN A 338 -24.05 6.34 -8.37
N LEU A 339 -23.27 6.24 -7.28
CA LEU A 339 -22.26 5.18 -7.13
C LEU A 339 -22.91 3.80 -7.04
N TYR A 340 -24.12 3.73 -6.47
CA TYR A 340 -24.87 2.49 -6.27
C TYR A 340 -26.08 2.40 -7.19
N GLU A 341 -26.42 1.18 -7.60
CA GLU A 341 -27.56 0.93 -8.50
C GLU A 341 -28.88 1.27 -7.81
N GLU A 342 -29.68 2.18 -8.37
CA GLU A 342 -30.90 2.71 -7.79
C GLU A 342 -31.84 1.61 -7.26
N ASN A 343 -32.06 0.56 -8.06
CA ASN A 343 -32.99 -0.52 -7.73
C ASN A 343 -32.50 -1.49 -6.67
N THR A 344 -31.18 -1.51 -6.36
CA THR A 344 -30.56 -2.50 -5.48
C THR A 344 -29.74 -1.89 -4.34
N ARG A 345 -29.50 -0.58 -4.35
CA ARG A 345 -28.63 0.07 -3.36
C ARG A 345 -29.04 -0.15 -1.91
N MET A 346 -30.35 -0.25 -1.62
CA MET A 346 -30.83 -0.52 -0.27
C MET A 346 -30.52 -1.94 0.23
N ASN A 347 -30.11 -2.82 -0.66
CA ASN A 347 -29.61 -4.16 -0.33
C ASN A 347 -28.08 -4.23 -0.32
N ASP A 348 -27.38 -3.24 -0.90
CA ASP A 348 -25.92 -3.18 -0.95
C ASP A 348 -25.37 -2.76 0.42
N TRP A 349 -24.70 -3.66 1.10
CA TRP A 349 -24.15 -3.39 2.44
C TRP A 349 -23.10 -2.29 2.43
N ARG A 350 -22.42 -2.04 1.32
CA ARG A 350 -21.51 -0.91 1.20
C ARG A 350 -22.26 0.41 1.25
N TYR A 351 -23.46 0.48 0.66
CA TYR A 351 -24.31 1.67 0.75
C TYR A 351 -24.93 1.84 2.12
N THR A 352 -25.47 0.77 2.71
CA THR A 352 -26.21 0.84 3.97
C THR A 352 -25.32 0.96 5.20
N GLU A 353 -24.10 0.37 5.16
CA GLU A 353 -23.24 0.25 6.33
C GLU A 353 -21.97 1.12 6.27
N GLN A 354 -21.50 1.49 5.07
CA GLN A 354 -20.32 2.36 4.93
C GLN A 354 -20.68 3.84 4.77
N TRP A 355 -21.98 4.16 4.68
CA TRP A 355 -22.50 5.52 4.62
C TRP A 355 -23.57 5.71 5.68
N MET A 356 -23.38 6.72 6.54
CA MET A 356 -24.38 7.10 7.55
C MET A 356 -24.87 8.52 7.31
N THR A 357 -26.15 8.73 7.54
CA THR A 357 -26.73 10.09 7.59
C THR A 357 -26.44 10.68 8.97
N LEU A 358 -25.59 11.70 8.99
CA LEU A 358 -25.14 12.40 10.19
C LEU A 358 -25.33 13.90 9.99
N LYS A 359 -25.45 14.66 11.08
CA LYS A 359 -25.54 16.13 11.02
C LYS A 359 -24.15 16.72 10.84
N ASP A 360 -23.98 17.59 9.86
CA ASP A 360 -22.80 18.42 9.68
C ASP A 360 -22.72 19.54 10.74
N PRO A 361 -21.65 20.35 10.80
CA PRO A 361 -21.53 21.46 11.77
C PRO A 361 -22.64 22.52 11.63
N ASP A 362 -23.26 22.64 10.46
CA ASP A 362 -24.36 23.59 10.19
C ASP A 362 -25.73 22.98 10.53
N GLY A 363 -25.77 21.72 11.00
CA GLY A 363 -27.00 21.02 11.40
C GLY A 363 -27.73 20.32 10.26
N ASN A 364 -27.19 20.30 9.03
CA ASN A 364 -27.78 19.63 7.88
C ASN A 364 -27.50 18.13 7.94
N GLU A 365 -28.49 17.31 7.61
CA GLU A 365 -28.35 15.87 7.48
C GLU A 365 -27.70 15.54 6.13
N LYS A 366 -26.54 14.88 6.17
CA LYS A 366 -25.76 14.45 5.01
C LYS A 366 -25.22 13.05 5.19
N LYS A 367 -25.01 12.32 4.08
CA LYS A 367 -24.31 11.03 4.11
C LYS A 367 -22.82 11.22 4.30
N HIS A 368 -22.24 10.52 5.28
CA HIS A 368 -20.82 10.51 5.60
C HIS A 368 -20.24 9.13 5.44
N PHE A 369 -19.01 9.07 4.92
CA PHE A 369 -18.27 7.81 4.75
C PHE A 369 -17.70 7.35 6.10
N VAL A 370 -18.20 6.22 6.59
CA VAL A 370 -17.92 5.74 7.96
C VAL A 370 -17.09 4.45 8.01
N LYS A 371 -16.51 4.05 6.89
CA LYS A 371 -15.68 2.83 6.80
C LYS A 371 -14.58 2.76 7.86
N TYR A 372 -13.96 3.88 8.19
CA TYR A 372 -12.87 4.00 9.15
C TYR A 372 -13.28 4.60 10.51
N MET A 373 -14.56 4.89 10.71
CA MET A 373 -15.08 5.39 11.99
C MET A 373 -14.82 4.35 13.09
N ALA A 374 -14.44 4.82 14.28
CA ALA A 374 -14.30 3.94 15.43
C ALA A 374 -15.65 3.22 15.72
N VAL A 375 -15.54 1.99 16.16
CA VAL A 375 -16.67 1.26 16.75
C VAL A 375 -16.53 1.44 18.25
N ASP A 376 -17.56 1.96 18.93
CA ASP A 376 -17.56 2.13 20.36
C ASP A 376 -17.42 0.77 21.05
N ASP A 377 -16.34 0.61 21.81
CA ASP A 377 -16.03 -0.60 22.58
C ASP A 377 -16.94 -0.75 23.84
N THR A 378 -17.87 0.21 24.07
CA THR A 378 -18.59 0.34 25.33
C THR A 378 -19.81 -0.55 25.46
N GLU A 379 -20.28 -1.21 24.41
CA GLU A 379 -21.53 -1.99 24.41
C GLU A 379 -21.38 -3.50 24.18
N GLY A 380 -20.22 -4.09 24.47
CA GLY A 380 -19.99 -5.54 24.37
C GLY A 380 -19.67 -6.19 25.72
N PRO A 381 -20.07 -7.44 25.96
CA PRO A 381 -19.60 -8.16 27.14
C PRO A 381 -18.07 -8.22 27.17
N ASP A 382 -17.50 -8.04 28.35
CA ASP A 382 -16.06 -7.88 28.65
C ASP A 382 -15.12 -8.96 28.05
N ASP A 383 -15.66 -10.09 27.60
CA ASP A 383 -14.90 -11.27 27.18
C ASP A 383 -14.46 -11.26 25.71
N ASN A 384 -14.79 -10.23 24.92
CA ASN A 384 -14.56 -10.19 23.47
C ASN A 384 -13.66 -9.03 22.97
N LYS A 385 -12.87 -8.41 23.83
CA LYS A 385 -11.96 -7.30 23.43
C LYS A 385 -10.93 -7.72 22.38
N VAL A 386 -10.57 -9.00 22.31
CA VAL A 386 -9.62 -9.55 21.32
C VAL A 386 -10.26 -9.72 19.94
N SER A 387 -11.57 -9.89 19.84
CA SER A 387 -12.27 -10.11 18.55
C SER A 387 -12.44 -8.85 17.68
N GLN A 388 -12.14 -7.67 18.22
CA GLN A 388 -12.34 -6.36 17.54
C GLN A 388 -11.08 -5.85 16.82
N GLY A 389 -10.15 -6.73 16.48
CA GLY A 389 -8.94 -6.38 15.71
C GLY A 389 -9.22 -5.59 14.41
N TYR A 390 -10.43 -5.73 13.84
CA TYR A 390 -10.86 -4.95 12.68
C TYR A 390 -10.97 -3.44 12.93
N THR A 391 -11.10 -2.99 14.18
CA THR A 391 -11.15 -1.57 14.56
C THR A 391 -9.91 -0.79 14.13
N TYR A 392 -8.76 -1.47 14.06
CA TYR A 392 -7.48 -0.87 13.68
C TYR A 392 -7.01 -1.26 12.27
N LEU A 393 -7.79 -2.06 11.53
CA LEU A 393 -7.38 -2.56 10.22
C LEU A 393 -7.49 -1.49 9.13
N MET A 394 -6.44 -1.39 8.34
CA MET A 394 -6.39 -0.67 7.07
C MET A 394 -6.19 -1.70 5.95
N PRO A 395 -7.20 -1.98 5.12
CA PRO A 395 -7.07 -2.92 4.01
C PRO A 395 -6.05 -2.44 2.98
N VAL A 396 -5.22 -3.34 2.48
CA VAL A 396 -4.26 -3.08 1.39
C VAL A 396 -4.49 -4.04 0.22
N MET A 397 -4.79 -5.32 0.52
CA MET A 397 -5.15 -6.33 -0.45
C MET A 397 -6.31 -7.17 0.08
N ARG A 398 -7.40 -7.29 -0.68
CA ARG A 398 -8.57 -8.08 -0.30
C ARG A 398 -8.89 -9.12 -1.36
N ILE A 399 -9.50 -10.22 -0.94
CA ILE A 399 -9.91 -11.32 -1.83
C ILE A 399 -10.88 -10.84 -2.92
N SER A 400 -11.70 -9.82 -2.65
CA SER A 400 -12.63 -9.24 -3.62
C SER A 400 -11.95 -8.76 -4.91
N GLU A 401 -10.67 -8.32 -4.82
CA GLU A 401 -9.90 -7.93 -6.01
C GLU A 401 -9.60 -9.12 -6.91
N MET A 402 -9.34 -10.29 -6.35
CA MET A 402 -9.11 -11.51 -7.14
C MET A 402 -10.34 -11.87 -7.98
N TYR A 403 -11.54 -11.69 -7.44
CA TYR A 403 -12.78 -11.89 -8.19
C TYR A 403 -12.92 -10.92 -9.36
N LEU A 404 -12.55 -9.65 -9.16
CA LEU A 404 -12.56 -8.64 -10.24
C LEU A 404 -11.46 -8.88 -11.27
N ILE A 405 -10.29 -9.40 -10.86
CA ILE A 405 -9.23 -9.81 -11.80
C ILE A 405 -9.72 -10.96 -12.68
N VAL A 406 -10.36 -11.99 -12.11
CA VAL A 406 -10.93 -13.08 -12.92
C VAL A 406 -12.00 -12.54 -13.86
N ALA A 407 -12.91 -11.69 -13.38
CA ALA A 407 -13.95 -11.09 -14.22
C ALA A 407 -13.37 -10.25 -15.37
N GLU A 408 -12.26 -9.54 -15.15
CA GLU A 408 -11.61 -8.71 -16.19
C GLU A 408 -10.76 -9.53 -17.18
N CYS A 409 -10.15 -10.62 -16.72
CA CYS A 409 -9.13 -11.35 -17.49
C CYS A 409 -9.62 -12.61 -18.17
N SER A 410 -10.74 -13.20 -17.71
CA SER A 410 -11.25 -14.44 -18.30
C SER A 410 -11.75 -14.20 -19.72
N ASN A 411 -11.35 -15.10 -20.64
CA ASN A 411 -11.90 -15.18 -21.99
C ASN A 411 -13.23 -15.97 -22.02
N ASP A 412 -13.59 -16.66 -20.93
CA ASP A 412 -14.90 -17.29 -20.75
C ASP A 412 -15.85 -16.30 -20.06
N GLU A 413 -16.79 -15.79 -20.85
CA GLU A 413 -17.77 -14.80 -20.38
C GLU A 413 -18.64 -15.35 -19.23
N ALA A 414 -18.96 -16.63 -19.23
CA ALA A 414 -19.74 -17.25 -18.18
C ALA A 414 -18.96 -17.26 -16.85
N GLU A 415 -17.68 -17.61 -16.88
CA GLU A 415 -16.80 -17.54 -15.72
C GLU A 415 -16.62 -16.10 -15.23
N ALA A 416 -16.41 -15.13 -16.13
CA ALA A 416 -16.25 -13.73 -15.79
C ALA A 416 -17.48 -13.19 -15.05
N PHE A 417 -18.67 -13.45 -15.55
CA PHE A 417 -19.91 -13.08 -14.88
C PHE A 417 -20.18 -13.86 -13.59
N ASP A 418 -19.78 -15.12 -13.51
CA ASP A 418 -19.91 -15.90 -12.27
C ASP A 418 -19.11 -15.23 -11.13
N HIS A 419 -17.83 -14.91 -11.36
CA HIS A 419 -16.99 -14.29 -10.36
C HIS A 419 -17.48 -12.89 -9.98
N LEU A 420 -17.86 -12.07 -10.96
CA LEU A 420 -18.47 -10.76 -10.69
C LEU A 420 -19.73 -10.91 -9.82
N ASN A 421 -20.61 -11.85 -10.14
CA ASN A 421 -21.86 -12.08 -9.43
C ASN A 421 -21.67 -12.70 -8.04
N ARG A 422 -20.63 -13.52 -7.84
CA ARG A 422 -20.25 -14.02 -6.50
C ARG A 422 -19.87 -12.87 -5.58
N LEU A 423 -19.04 -11.92 -6.06
CA LEU A 423 -18.72 -10.71 -5.31
C LEU A 423 -19.98 -9.87 -5.02
N ARG A 424 -20.84 -9.63 -6.01
CA ARG A 424 -22.07 -8.87 -5.85
C ARG A 424 -23.00 -9.52 -4.82
N ALA A 425 -23.19 -10.82 -4.88
CA ALA A 425 -23.97 -11.57 -3.90
C ALA A 425 -23.41 -11.44 -2.48
N ALA A 426 -22.09 -11.42 -2.33
CA ALA A 426 -21.40 -11.19 -1.05
C ALA A 426 -21.54 -9.74 -0.55
N ARG A 427 -22.15 -8.86 -1.30
CA ARG A 427 -22.51 -7.49 -0.91
C ARG A 427 -24.03 -7.29 -0.78
N GLY A 428 -24.82 -8.36 -0.92
CA GLY A 428 -26.28 -8.32 -0.89
C GLY A 428 -26.91 -7.82 -2.19
N VAL A 429 -26.15 -7.71 -3.27
CA VAL A 429 -26.60 -7.14 -4.55
C VAL A 429 -27.01 -8.25 -5.52
N ALA A 430 -28.07 -8.01 -6.28
CA ALA A 430 -28.53 -8.92 -7.34
C ALA A 430 -27.47 -9.12 -8.45
N LYS A 431 -27.66 -10.17 -9.25
CA LYS A 431 -26.82 -10.43 -10.42
C LYS A 431 -26.74 -9.21 -11.35
N ALA A 432 -25.60 -9.00 -11.95
CA ALA A 432 -25.36 -7.90 -12.87
C ALA A 432 -26.22 -8.00 -14.13
N ASN A 433 -26.71 -6.85 -14.62
CA ASN A 433 -27.37 -6.78 -15.92
C ASN A 433 -26.32 -6.86 -17.02
N GLN A 434 -26.18 -8.03 -17.67
CA GLN A 434 -25.17 -8.30 -18.70
C GLN A 434 -25.26 -7.34 -19.90
N ALA A 435 -26.43 -6.78 -20.19
CA ALA A 435 -26.61 -5.82 -21.29
C ALA A 435 -25.77 -4.53 -21.13
N LEU A 436 -25.28 -4.22 -19.93
CA LEU A 436 -24.44 -3.05 -19.68
C LEU A 436 -22.96 -3.27 -20.08
N GLY A 437 -22.59 -4.49 -20.48
CA GLY A 437 -21.24 -4.86 -20.86
C GLY A 437 -20.32 -5.15 -19.64
N LEU A 438 -19.56 -6.24 -19.75
CA LEU A 438 -18.75 -6.77 -18.66
C LEU A 438 -17.77 -5.73 -18.07
N MET A 439 -17.01 -5.04 -18.91
CA MET A 439 -15.99 -4.11 -18.44
C MET A 439 -16.57 -2.86 -17.74
N ASN A 440 -17.73 -2.40 -18.16
CA ASN A 440 -18.43 -1.31 -17.47
C ASN A 440 -18.91 -1.77 -16.08
N LEU A 441 -19.35 -3.01 -15.99
CA LEU A 441 -19.80 -3.61 -14.72
C LEU A 441 -18.61 -3.86 -13.77
N VAL A 442 -17.47 -4.33 -14.29
CA VAL A 442 -16.23 -4.50 -13.51
C VAL A 442 -15.75 -3.15 -12.97
N GLU A 443 -15.72 -2.11 -13.81
CA GLU A 443 -15.33 -0.76 -13.36
C GLU A 443 -16.29 -0.22 -12.29
N ALA A 444 -17.60 -0.34 -12.51
CA ALA A 444 -18.60 0.10 -11.55
C ALA A 444 -18.47 -0.64 -10.21
N GLU A 445 -18.21 -1.96 -10.26
CA GLU A 445 -18.00 -2.75 -9.05
C GLU A 445 -16.68 -2.39 -8.35
N PHE A 446 -15.62 -2.15 -9.11
CA PHE A 446 -14.32 -1.70 -8.60
C PHE A 446 -14.45 -0.35 -7.87
N ARG A 447 -15.21 0.59 -8.43
CA ARG A 447 -15.48 1.89 -7.80
C ARG A 447 -16.21 1.76 -6.47
N ARG A 448 -17.21 0.88 -6.36
CA ARG A 448 -17.97 0.65 -5.11
C ARG A 448 -17.11 -0.02 -4.05
N GLU A 449 -16.26 -0.96 -4.48
CA GLU A 449 -15.51 -1.84 -3.59
C GLU A 449 -14.30 -1.17 -2.94
N PHE A 450 -13.60 -0.29 -3.69
CA PHE A 450 -12.30 0.24 -3.28
C PHE A 450 -12.28 1.71 -2.89
N ILE A 451 -13.43 2.34 -2.67
CA ILE A 451 -13.46 3.70 -2.12
C ILE A 451 -12.77 3.74 -0.76
N GLY A 452 -11.90 4.71 -0.56
CA GLY A 452 -11.08 4.84 0.63
C GLY A 452 -9.85 3.93 0.68
N GLU A 453 -9.53 3.20 -0.42
CA GLU A 453 -8.39 2.27 -0.48
C GLU A 453 -7.32 2.67 -1.53
N GLY A 454 -7.49 3.80 -2.23
CA GLY A 454 -6.49 4.36 -3.15
C GLY A 454 -6.24 3.55 -4.42
N GLN A 455 -7.15 2.65 -4.83
CA GLN A 455 -6.89 1.72 -5.93
C GLN A 455 -7.45 2.18 -7.29
N LEU A 456 -8.50 3.00 -7.31
CA LEU A 456 -9.23 3.35 -8.53
C LEU A 456 -8.39 4.15 -9.52
N PHE A 457 -7.52 5.05 -9.06
CA PHE A 457 -6.64 5.81 -9.94
C PHE A 457 -5.71 4.90 -10.75
N TRP A 458 -5.21 3.83 -10.12
CA TRP A 458 -4.35 2.85 -10.76
C TRP A 458 -5.10 1.95 -11.75
N PHE A 459 -6.37 1.66 -11.48
CA PHE A 459 -7.27 1.03 -12.44
C PHE A 459 -7.38 1.86 -13.72
N TYR A 460 -7.58 3.18 -13.59
CA TYR A 460 -7.64 4.08 -14.75
C TYR A 460 -6.30 4.22 -15.47
N LYS A 461 -5.20 4.39 -14.72
CA LYS A 461 -3.85 4.54 -15.29
C LYS A 461 -3.44 3.32 -16.11
N ARG A 462 -3.58 2.08 -15.57
CA ARG A 462 -3.17 0.88 -16.29
C ARG A 462 -3.96 0.63 -17.57
N GLN A 463 -5.21 1.06 -17.60
CA GLN A 463 -6.08 0.96 -18.77
C GLN A 463 -5.94 2.15 -19.72
N ASN A 464 -5.09 3.11 -19.40
CA ASN A 464 -4.96 4.36 -20.18
C ASN A 464 -6.31 5.03 -20.48
N ARG A 465 -7.18 5.14 -19.46
CA ARG A 465 -8.51 5.72 -19.62
C ARG A 465 -8.41 7.16 -20.06
N THR A 466 -9.05 7.50 -21.17
CA THR A 466 -9.11 8.88 -21.72
C THR A 466 -10.29 9.67 -21.15
N GLN A 467 -11.23 9.01 -20.52
CA GLN A 467 -12.36 9.61 -19.84
C GLN A 467 -12.65 8.87 -18.54
N ILE A 468 -12.94 9.61 -17.46
CA ILE A 468 -13.37 9.08 -16.17
C ILE A 468 -14.53 9.91 -15.63
N PRO A 469 -15.40 9.37 -14.76
CA PRO A 469 -16.46 10.14 -14.14
C PRO A 469 -15.94 11.32 -13.32
N SER A 470 -16.65 12.44 -13.39
CA SER A 470 -16.32 13.69 -12.68
C SER A 470 -16.72 13.61 -11.21
N SER A 471 -15.88 14.11 -10.30
CA SER A 471 -16.20 14.25 -8.88
C SER A 471 -17.40 15.17 -8.60
N LYS A 472 -17.74 16.06 -9.52
CA LYS A 472 -18.91 16.95 -9.41
C LYS A 472 -20.23 16.23 -9.70
N ASP A 473 -20.23 15.37 -10.70
CA ASP A 473 -21.36 14.55 -11.10
C ASP A 473 -20.83 13.31 -11.85
N PHE A 474 -20.98 12.13 -11.27
CA PHE A 474 -20.51 10.86 -11.84
C PHE A 474 -21.16 10.49 -13.19
N ASN A 475 -22.28 11.13 -13.54
CA ASN A 475 -22.90 10.97 -14.86
C ASN A 475 -22.17 11.76 -15.96
N ASN A 476 -21.31 12.71 -15.58
CA ASN A 476 -20.52 13.50 -16.48
C ASN A 476 -19.07 12.97 -16.51
N MET A 477 -18.50 12.91 -17.71
CA MET A 477 -17.12 12.45 -17.90
C MET A 477 -16.17 13.63 -18.00
N ILE A 478 -14.98 13.52 -17.40
CA ILE A 478 -13.86 14.42 -17.65
C ILE A 478 -12.84 13.75 -18.55
N THR A 479 -12.20 14.55 -19.42
CA THR A 479 -11.14 14.06 -20.30
C THR A 479 -9.84 13.96 -19.52
N MET A 480 -9.18 12.80 -19.61
CA MET A 480 -7.90 12.52 -18.99
C MET A 480 -6.77 12.69 -20.00
N GLU A 481 -5.87 13.61 -19.72
CA GLU A 481 -4.61 13.73 -20.43
C GLU A 481 -3.58 12.74 -19.89
N LYS A 482 -2.62 12.30 -20.72
CA LYS A 482 -1.53 11.43 -20.27
C LYS A 482 -0.75 12.03 -19.09
N SER A 483 -0.52 13.35 -19.11
CA SER A 483 0.15 14.11 -18.06
C SER A 483 -0.52 13.97 -16.68
N PHE A 484 -1.83 13.71 -16.64
CA PHE A 484 -2.57 13.53 -15.38
C PHE A 484 -2.18 12.24 -14.67
N TYR A 485 -1.78 11.21 -15.42
CA TYR A 485 -1.31 9.93 -14.89
C TYR A 485 0.19 9.90 -14.54
N LEU A 486 0.97 10.88 -15.01
CA LEU A 486 2.42 10.91 -14.86
C LEU A 486 2.83 11.82 -13.71
N PHE A 487 3.87 11.43 -13.00
CA PHE A 487 4.46 12.20 -11.91
C PHE A 487 5.96 12.33 -12.16
N ASP A 488 6.47 13.55 -12.04
CA ASP A 488 7.91 13.82 -12.15
C ASP A 488 8.68 13.22 -10.98
N LEU A 489 9.91 12.82 -11.24
CA LEU A 489 10.84 12.47 -10.17
C LEU A 489 11.01 13.65 -9.20
N PRO A 490 11.21 13.37 -7.89
CA PRO A 490 11.51 14.44 -6.93
C PRO A 490 12.72 15.25 -7.34
N GLN A 491 12.72 16.56 -7.01
CA GLN A 491 13.80 17.46 -7.40
C GLN A 491 15.16 17.01 -6.88
N ASP A 492 15.22 16.58 -5.62
CA ASP A 492 16.46 16.07 -5.00
C ASP A 492 17.05 14.87 -5.75
N GLU A 493 16.18 14.03 -6.34
CA GLU A 493 16.61 12.89 -7.14
C GLU A 493 17.11 13.33 -8.53
N LYS A 494 16.43 14.28 -9.15
CA LYS A 494 16.90 14.92 -10.41
C LYS A 494 18.25 15.58 -10.22
N ASP A 495 18.41 16.37 -9.16
CA ASP A 495 19.65 17.08 -8.85
C ASP A 495 20.85 16.14 -8.63
N LYS A 496 20.66 15.04 -7.89
CA LYS A 496 21.67 14.01 -7.68
C LYS A 496 22.11 13.31 -8.97
N ARG A 497 21.23 13.29 -9.98
CA ARG A 497 21.50 12.67 -11.30
C ARG A 497 21.96 13.68 -12.34
N GLY A 498 22.00 14.98 -12.03
CA GLY A 498 22.29 16.03 -13.00
C GLY A 498 21.21 16.14 -14.10
N MET A 499 19.96 15.86 -13.75
CA MET A 499 18.79 15.97 -14.66
C MET A 499 18.16 17.34 -14.47
N GLU A 500 17.72 18.00 -15.58
CA GLU A 500 16.98 19.27 -15.54
C GLU A 500 15.50 19.10 -15.17
#